data_4ff1faf1cb581182bcdb57a3a892a9d6
#
_entry.id   4ff1faf1cb581182bcdb57a3a892a9d6
#
_cell.length_a   1.000
_cell.length_b   1.000
_cell.length_c   1.000
_cell.angle_alpha   90.00
_cell.angle_beta   90.00
_cell.angle_gamma   90.00
#
_symmetry.space_group_name_H-M   'P 1'
#
loop_
_entity.id
_entity.type
_entity.pdbx_description
1 polymer ?
#
loop_
_entity_poly.entity_id
_entity_poly.type
_entity_poly.pdbx_seq_one_letter_code
_entity_poly.pdbx_strand_id
1 'polypeptide(L)'
;MTEDRRLSLLAATDPASLKALAEMLLPKLPDVEVIQSRTGLVMLPMRDTVTGTDFHLGEVLVAEAHVRSGGATGYGMVTGRDLEQAMAMALVDLAGALGIGAADIMALTRTTERVRQAADDAILRRVAATRVEMETF
;
A
#
# COMPACT_ATOMS: atom_id res chain seq x y z
N MET A 1 -12.28 6.83 -6.70
CA MET A 1 -11.18 5.89 -6.44
C MET A 1 -11.73 4.62 -5.80
N THR A 2 -11.37 3.47 -6.31
CA THR A 2 -11.77 2.19 -5.74
C THR A 2 -11.02 1.90 -4.44
N GLU A 3 -11.56 1.04 -3.59
CA GLU A 3 -10.91 0.61 -2.36
C GLU A 3 -9.56 -0.06 -2.63
N ASP A 4 -9.51 -0.94 -3.62
CA ASP A 4 -8.27 -1.64 -3.98
C ASP A 4 -7.17 -0.67 -4.43
N ARG A 5 -7.53 0.35 -5.19
CA ARG A 5 -6.58 1.37 -5.63
C ARG A 5 -6.10 2.21 -4.45
N ARG A 6 -6.99 2.56 -3.53
CA ARG A 6 -6.63 3.30 -2.32
C ARG A 6 -5.64 2.50 -1.48
N LEU A 7 -5.92 1.23 -1.23
CA LEU A 7 -5.03 0.36 -0.46
C LEU A 7 -3.66 0.22 -1.13
N SER A 8 -3.63 0.03 -2.44
CA SER A 8 -2.38 -0.05 -3.20
C SER A 8 -1.54 1.23 -3.06
N LEU A 9 -2.16 2.39 -3.16
CA LEU A 9 -1.46 3.67 -3.01
C LEU A 9 -1.00 3.91 -1.58
N LEU A 10 -1.83 3.60 -0.59
CA LEU A 10 -1.45 3.75 0.81
C LEU A 10 -0.28 2.84 1.20
N ALA A 11 -0.24 1.63 0.67
CA ALA A 11 0.87 0.70 0.92
C ALA A 11 2.20 1.21 0.35
N ALA A 12 2.16 2.00 -0.72
CA ALA A 12 3.33 2.58 -1.37
C ALA A 12 3.67 3.99 -0.86
N THR A 13 2.86 4.55 0.04
CA THR A 13 3.05 5.89 0.57
C THR A 13 4.21 5.95 1.55
N ASP A 14 4.92 7.08 1.59
CA ASP A 14 5.96 7.34 2.57
C ASP A 14 5.46 7.07 3.99
N PRO A 15 6.12 6.19 4.76
CA PRO A 15 5.66 5.81 6.09
C PRO A 15 5.47 6.98 7.06
N ALA A 16 6.37 7.94 7.05
CA ALA A 16 6.29 9.11 7.94
C ALA A 16 5.07 9.96 7.63
N SER A 17 4.81 10.21 6.35
CA SER A 17 3.63 10.97 5.90
C SER A 17 2.33 10.24 6.23
N LEU A 18 2.31 8.93 6.05
CA LEU A 18 1.15 8.10 6.36
C LEU A 18 0.84 8.11 7.86
N LYS A 19 1.86 7.96 8.70
CA LYS A 19 1.73 8.00 10.17
C LYS A 19 1.23 9.36 10.65
N ALA A 20 1.76 10.44 10.08
CA ALA A 20 1.33 11.80 10.42
C ALA A 20 -0.15 12.04 10.08
N LEU A 21 -0.60 11.57 8.92
CA LEU A 21 -1.99 11.68 8.52
C LEU A 21 -2.89 10.84 9.44
N ALA A 22 -2.48 9.63 9.78
CA ALA A 22 -3.24 8.76 10.70
C ALA A 22 -3.39 9.42 12.07
N GLU A 23 -2.34 10.01 12.62
CA GLU A 23 -2.39 10.74 13.90
C GLU A 23 -3.36 11.92 13.84
N MET A 24 -3.39 12.64 12.72
CA MET A 24 -4.30 13.76 12.53
C MET A 24 -5.76 13.31 12.43
N LEU A 25 -6.02 12.18 11.80
CA LEU A 25 -7.38 11.67 11.59
C LEU A 25 -7.94 10.90 12.79
N LEU A 26 -7.08 10.28 13.60
CA LEU A 26 -7.52 9.43 14.70
C LEU A 26 -8.51 10.09 15.65
N PRO A 27 -8.32 11.35 16.11
CA PRO A 27 -9.30 12.02 16.97
C PRO A 27 -10.66 12.24 16.32
N LYS A 28 -10.73 12.21 15.00
CA LYS A 28 -11.95 12.44 14.23
C LYS A 28 -12.74 11.15 13.99
N LEU A 29 -12.11 9.99 14.24
CA LEU A 29 -12.76 8.70 14.06
C LEU A 29 -13.62 8.37 15.27
N PRO A 30 -14.84 7.83 15.07
CA PRO A 30 -15.61 7.28 16.19
C PRO A 30 -14.86 6.09 16.80
N ASP A 31 -15.36 5.56 17.90
CA ASP A 31 -14.70 4.49 18.65
C ASP A 31 -14.09 3.41 17.73
N VAL A 32 -12.76 3.36 17.70
CA VAL A 32 -12.02 2.42 16.86
C VAL A 32 -11.70 1.16 17.65
N GLU A 33 -12.12 0.02 17.09
CA GLU A 33 -11.81 -1.29 17.61
C GLU A 33 -10.69 -1.90 16.74
N VAL A 34 -9.59 -2.29 17.38
CA VAL A 34 -8.51 -3.02 16.72
C VAL A 34 -8.88 -4.50 16.72
N ILE A 35 -9.22 -5.04 15.56
CA ILE A 35 -9.56 -6.45 15.39
C ILE A 35 -8.28 -7.29 15.36
N GLN A 36 -7.25 -6.80 14.67
CA GLN A 36 -6.01 -7.52 14.50
C GLN A 36 -4.86 -6.55 14.26
N SER A 37 -3.71 -6.85 14.85
CA SER A 37 -2.45 -6.17 14.60
C SER A 37 -1.33 -7.19 14.80
N ARG A 38 -0.68 -7.62 13.73
CA ARG A 38 0.30 -8.70 13.78
C ARG A 38 1.28 -8.64 12.63
N THR A 39 2.40 -9.35 12.80
CA THR A 39 3.29 -9.72 11.70
C THR A 39 2.98 -11.16 11.26
N GLY A 40 3.23 -11.45 10.01
CA GLY A 40 2.99 -12.79 9.46
C GLY A 40 3.78 -13.00 8.18
N LEU A 41 3.74 -14.22 7.68
CA LEU A 41 4.38 -14.59 6.43
C LEU A 41 3.31 -14.80 5.37
N VAL A 42 3.52 -14.18 4.21
CA VAL A 42 2.66 -14.36 3.03
C VAL A 42 3.45 -15.13 1.99
N MET A 43 2.85 -16.19 1.48
CA MET A 43 3.45 -16.99 0.42
C MET A 43 3.31 -16.27 -0.92
N LEU A 44 4.41 -16.25 -1.70
CA LEU A 44 4.40 -15.75 -3.07
C LEU A 44 4.24 -16.94 -4.02
N PRO A 45 3.03 -17.18 -4.54
CA PRO A 45 2.83 -18.20 -5.55
C PRO A 45 3.36 -17.68 -6.89
N MET A 46 4.04 -18.58 -7.61
CA MET A 46 4.43 -18.35 -9.00
C MET A 46 3.88 -19.48 -9.84
N ARG A 47 3.50 -19.15 -11.07
CA ARG A 47 3.07 -20.16 -12.03
C ARG A 47 4.14 -20.34 -13.08
N ASP A 48 4.57 -21.60 -13.30
CA ASP A 48 5.45 -21.95 -14.39
C ASP A 48 4.68 -21.79 -15.70
N THR A 49 5.13 -20.88 -16.55
CA THR A 49 4.50 -20.59 -17.83
C THR A 49 4.69 -21.70 -18.86
N VAL A 50 5.68 -22.56 -18.67
CA VAL A 50 5.97 -23.69 -19.57
C VAL A 50 5.11 -24.90 -19.26
N THR A 51 5.05 -25.31 -17.99
CA THR A 51 4.31 -26.49 -17.55
C THR A 51 2.93 -26.18 -16.99
N GLY A 52 2.65 -24.91 -16.68
CA GLY A 52 1.41 -24.49 -16.03
C GLY A 52 1.31 -24.91 -14.56
N THR A 53 2.40 -25.34 -13.97
CA THR A 53 2.44 -25.79 -12.57
C THR A 53 2.61 -24.61 -11.62
N ASP A 54 1.80 -24.60 -10.56
CA ASP A 54 1.95 -23.60 -9.49
C ASP A 54 3.05 -24.06 -8.50
N PHE A 55 3.89 -23.11 -8.09
CA PHE A 55 4.92 -23.38 -7.09
C PHE A 55 5.16 -22.17 -6.20
N HIS A 56 5.77 -22.39 -5.04
CA HIS A 56 6.15 -21.32 -4.11
C HIS A 56 7.49 -20.73 -4.48
N LEU A 57 7.51 -19.42 -4.78
CA LEU A 57 8.75 -18.69 -4.97
C LEU A 57 9.44 -18.37 -3.65
N GLY A 58 8.67 -18.15 -2.59
CA GLY A 58 9.16 -17.80 -1.28
C GLY A 58 8.09 -17.25 -0.37
N GLU A 59 8.52 -16.79 0.81
CA GLU A 59 7.65 -16.16 1.81
C GLU A 59 8.11 -14.73 2.05
N VAL A 60 7.16 -13.81 2.20
CA VAL A 60 7.42 -12.40 2.50
C VAL A 60 6.84 -12.08 3.87
N LEU A 61 7.68 -11.49 4.74
CA LEU A 61 7.24 -11.00 6.04
C LEU A 61 6.41 -9.74 5.83
N VAL A 62 5.23 -9.68 6.43
CA VAL A 62 4.33 -8.54 6.38
C VAL A 62 3.88 -8.14 7.77
N ALA A 63 3.54 -6.86 7.93
CA ALA A 63 2.80 -6.35 9.07
C ALA A 63 1.36 -6.09 8.61
N GLU A 64 0.39 -6.51 9.41
CA GLU A 64 -1.03 -6.42 9.10
C GLU A 64 -1.79 -5.77 10.24
N ALA A 65 -2.74 -4.90 9.91
CA ALA A 65 -3.66 -4.32 10.86
C ALA A 65 -5.08 -4.33 10.29
N HIS A 66 -6.04 -4.62 11.14
CA HIS A 66 -7.47 -4.60 10.80
C HIS A 66 -8.21 -3.87 11.90
N VAL A 67 -8.96 -2.84 11.55
CA VAL A 67 -9.69 -1.98 12.49
C VAL A 67 -11.14 -1.84 12.04
N ARG A 68 -12.01 -1.51 12.99
CA ARG A 68 -13.43 -1.33 12.72
C ARG A 68 -13.97 -0.15 13.52
N SER A 69 -14.89 0.58 12.94
CA SER A 69 -15.59 1.67 13.60
C SER A 69 -16.91 1.95 12.88
N GLY A 70 -18.01 2.05 13.63
CA GLY A 70 -19.31 2.48 13.10
C GLY A 70 -19.83 1.68 11.91
N GLY A 71 -19.56 0.37 11.85
CA GLY A 71 -19.96 -0.48 10.73
C GLY A 71 -19.03 -0.46 9.52
N ALA A 72 -18.00 0.39 9.54
CA ALA A 72 -16.95 0.42 8.53
C ALA A 72 -15.73 -0.31 9.04
N THR A 73 -14.92 -0.82 8.10
CA THR A 73 -13.66 -1.49 8.40
C THR A 73 -12.52 -0.81 7.66
N GLY A 74 -11.32 -0.87 8.26
CA GLY A 74 -10.08 -0.41 7.65
C GLY A 74 -9.04 -1.51 7.71
N TYR A 75 -8.22 -1.57 6.68
CA TYR A 75 -7.22 -2.61 6.52
C TYR A 75 -5.88 -2.02 6.13
N GLY A 76 -4.81 -2.59 6.66
CA GLY A 76 -3.46 -2.23 6.29
C GLY A 76 -2.56 -3.46 6.24
N MET A 77 -1.76 -3.54 5.21
CA MET A 77 -0.71 -4.55 5.08
C MET A 77 0.48 -3.93 4.38
N VAL A 78 1.64 -4.05 4.99
CA VAL A 78 2.90 -3.57 4.42
C VAL A 78 3.96 -4.65 4.55
N THR A 79 4.92 -4.68 3.64
CA THR A 79 6.06 -5.58 3.75
C THR A 79 6.95 -5.14 4.91
N GLY A 80 7.50 -6.13 5.64
CA GLY A 80 8.37 -5.87 6.78
C GLY A 80 7.66 -6.00 8.13
N ARG A 81 8.21 -5.36 9.14
CA ARG A 81 7.76 -5.50 10.54
C ARG A 81 7.14 -4.25 11.13
N ASP A 82 6.93 -3.22 10.34
CA ASP A 82 6.43 -1.94 10.84
C ASP A 82 4.94 -2.00 11.12
N LEU A 83 4.58 -2.44 12.33
CA LEU A 83 3.19 -2.53 12.79
C LEU A 83 2.53 -1.14 12.86
N GLU A 84 3.29 -0.09 13.16
CA GLU A 84 2.77 1.27 13.18
C GLU A 84 2.36 1.74 11.79
N GLN A 85 3.16 1.41 10.77
CA GLN A 85 2.84 1.72 9.39
C GLN A 85 1.58 0.99 8.94
N ALA A 86 1.46 -0.29 9.25
CA ALA A 86 0.27 -1.08 8.93
C ALA A 86 -0.97 -0.51 9.64
N MET A 87 -0.84 -0.14 10.91
CA MET A 87 -1.92 0.48 11.67
C MET A 87 -2.31 1.85 11.08
N ALA A 88 -1.33 2.67 10.73
CA ALA A 88 -1.58 3.96 10.09
C ALA A 88 -2.35 3.79 8.78
N MET A 89 -1.94 2.83 7.96
CA MET A 89 -2.64 2.49 6.72
C MET A 89 -4.10 2.07 6.99
N ALA A 90 -4.31 1.22 7.97
CA ALA A 90 -5.65 0.75 8.35
C ALA A 90 -6.54 1.91 8.83
N LEU A 91 -6.01 2.82 9.64
CA LEU A 91 -6.74 3.98 10.15
C LEU A 91 -7.10 4.96 9.03
N VAL A 92 -6.20 5.20 8.09
CA VAL A 92 -6.47 6.07 6.93
C VAL A 92 -7.50 5.42 6.01
N ASP A 93 -7.43 4.11 5.79
CA ASP A 93 -8.42 3.37 5.01
C ASP A 93 -9.79 3.43 5.68
N LEU A 94 -9.87 3.25 6.99
CA LEU A 94 -11.11 3.39 7.77
C LEU A 94 -11.70 4.80 7.63
N ALA A 95 -10.87 5.84 7.76
CA ALA A 95 -11.29 7.22 7.59
C ALA A 95 -11.87 7.46 6.19
N GLY A 96 -11.23 6.91 5.16
CA GLY A 96 -11.73 6.97 3.79
C GLY A 96 -13.08 6.29 3.62
N ALA A 97 -13.29 5.14 4.25
CA ALA A 97 -14.57 4.43 4.23
C ALA A 97 -15.68 5.21 4.93
N LEU A 98 -15.34 5.98 5.97
CA LEU A 98 -16.29 6.82 6.72
C LEU A 98 -16.47 8.21 6.09
N GLY A 99 -15.74 8.56 5.05
CA GLY A 99 -15.79 9.88 4.43
C GLY A 99 -15.08 10.96 5.24
N ILE A 100 -14.19 10.58 6.16
CA ILE A 100 -13.46 11.50 7.03
C ILE A 100 -12.09 11.80 6.41
N GLY A 101 -11.73 13.08 6.32
CA GLY A 101 -10.43 13.49 5.81
C GLY A 101 -10.21 13.20 4.32
N ALA A 102 -11.26 13.17 3.53
CA ALA A 102 -11.20 12.82 2.10
C ALA A 102 -10.20 13.67 1.32
N ALA A 103 -10.14 14.98 1.58
CA ALA A 103 -9.22 15.88 0.89
C ALA A 103 -7.75 15.57 1.21
N ASP A 104 -7.46 15.29 2.48
CA ASP A 104 -6.09 14.97 2.91
C ASP A 104 -5.63 13.62 2.38
N ILE A 105 -6.53 12.63 2.38
CA ILE A 105 -6.27 11.30 1.82
C ILE A 105 -6.01 11.43 0.32
N MET A 106 -6.82 12.21 -0.39
CA MET A 106 -6.66 12.45 -1.82
C MET A 106 -5.32 13.13 -2.11
N ALA A 107 -4.93 14.11 -1.33
CA ALA A 107 -3.65 14.81 -1.51
C ALA A 107 -2.47 13.86 -1.33
N LEU A 108 -2.51 13.01 -0.30
CA LEU A 108 -1.46 12.04 -0.02
C LEU A 108 -1.36 10.97 -1.11
N THR A 109 -2.48 10.43 -1.55
CA THR A 109 -2.50 9.40 -2.59
C THR A 109 -2.08 9.95 -3.95
N ARG A 110 -2.42 11.20 -4.27
CA ARG A 110 -1.92 11.87 -5.48
C ARG A 110 -0.41 12.06 -5.47
N THR A 111 0.15 12.44 -4.33
CA THR A 111 1.60 12.57 -4.18
C THR A 111 2.29 11.22 -4.40
N THR A 112 1.76 10.15 -3.81
CA THR A 112 2.27 8.80 -3.99
C THR A 112 2.20 8.36 -5.46
N GLU A 113 1.09 8.63 -6.12
CA GLU A 113 0.90 8.31 -7.53
C GLU A 113 1.93 9.02 -8.43
N ARG A 114 2.20 10.31 -8.16
CA ARG A 114 3.21 11.07 -8.89
C ARG A 114 4.61 10.49 -8.71
N VAL A 115 4.97 10.10 -7.50
CA VAL A 115 6.27 9.48 -7.20
C VAL A 115 6.41 8.16 -7.96
N ARG A 116 5.38 7.33 -7.95
CA ARG A 116 5.35 6.06 -8.68
C ARG A 116 5.48 6.28 -10.18
N GLN A 117 4.73 7.23 -10.72
CA GLN A 117 4.78 7.56 -12.15
C GLN A 117 6.15 8.06 -12.56
N ALA A 118 6.78 8.93 -11.77
CA ALA A 118 8.12 9.42 -12.04
C ALA A 118 9.16 8.29 -12.03
N ALA A 119 9.02 7.34 -11.11
CA ALA A 119 9.90 6.17 -11.05
C ALA A 119 9.73 5.27 -12.28
N ASP A 120 8.49 5.02 -12.70
CA ASP A 120 8.18 4.23 -13.88
C ASP A 120 8.73 4.89 -15.16
N ASP A 121 8.56 6.20 -15.30
CA ASP A 121 9.07 6.98 -16.42
C ASP A 121 10.60 6.93 -16.49
N ALA A 122 11.28 6.97 -15.34
CA ALA A 122 12.73 6.86 -15.26
C ALA A 122 13.21 5.47 -15.73
N ILE A 123 12.49 4.41 -15.35
CA ILE A 123 12.78 3.05 -15.79
C ILE A 123 12.60 2.92 -17.30
N LEU A 124 11.50 3.43 -17.84
CA LEU A 124 11.21 3.39 -19.27
C LEU A 124 12.28 4.14 -20.09
N ARG A 125 12.74 5.29 -19.59
CA ARG A 125 13.82 6.03 -20.25
C ARG A 125 15.14 5.26 -20.28
N ARG A 126 15.49 4.55 -19.21
CA ARG A 126 16.68 3.69 -19.15
C ARG A 126 16.58 2.53 -20.14
N VAL A 127 15.42 1.89 -20.22
CA VAL A 127 15.17 0.80 -21.16
C VAL A 127 15.28 1.30 -22.60
N ALA A 128 14.71 2.46 -22.93
CA ALA A 128 14.80 3.05 -24.24
C ALA A 128 16.24 3.39 -24.64
N ALA A 129 17.03 3.96 -23.70
CA ALA A 129 18.43 4.26 -23.92
C ALA A 129 19.26 2.98 -24.22
N THR A 130 19.01 1.92 -23.47
CA THR A 130 19.67 0.62 -23.68
C THR A 130 19.33 0.04 -25.05
N ARG A 131 18.06 0.15 -25.48
CA ARG A 131 17.63 -0.32 -26.80
C ARG A 131 18.33 0.42 -27.93
N VAL A 132 18.46 1.75 -27.82
CA VAL A 132 19.15 2.57 -28.81
C VAL A 132 20.61 2.16 -28.94
N GLU A 133 21.31 1.92 -27.84
CA GLU A 133 22.70 1.45 -27.85
C GLU A 133 22.85 0.09 -28.53
N MET A 134 21.89 -0.81 -28.34
CA MET A 134 21.91 -2.13 -28.99
C MET A 134 21.68 -2.05 -30.51
N GLU A 135 20.91 -1.09 -30.97
CA GLU A 135 20.60 -0.89 -32.38
C GLU A 135 21.77 -0.24 -33.16
N THR A 136 22.72 0.38 -32.48
CA THR A 136 23.89 1.00 -33.13
C THR A 136 25.01 0.01 -33.42
N PHE A 137 24.87 -1.22 -33.04
CA PHE A 137 25.78 -2.31 -33.43
C PHE A 137 25.25 -3.02 -34.67
#